data_0b527c67b954f9a69d76d6b16f7f830a
#
_entry.id   0b527c67b954f9a69d76d6b16f7f830a
#
_cell.length_a   1.000
_cell.length_b   1.000
_cell.length_c   1.000
_cell.angle_alpha   90.00
_cell.angle_beta   90.00
_cell.angle_gamma   90.00
#
_symmetry.space_group_name_H-M   'P 1'
#
loop_
_entity.id
_entity.type
_entity.pdbx_description
1 polymer ?
#
loop_
_entity_poly.entity_id
_entity_poly.type
_entity_poly.pdbx_seq_one_letter_code
_entity_poly.pdbx_strand_id
1 'polypeptide(L)'
;MFHNEEERTKAILKRASSDGYIRQKRQELRRIRWNILAKYSCTFGILLFLLVLLFCLALLPRPEKWLEVEINYQQIVEEYVGIPARLRYVLQTSDGQKFVFNERIVSINEIRNQLTDGEPYTLVYANTVLGGKIIEGLQNSHNILQSREVSVQMWEKDHRGLQVAICATCLLEAVALILIDRIWCRKDHAKISCLKTRMNQRKSKEL
;
A
#
# COMPACT_ATOMS: atom_id res chain seq x y z
N MET A 1 72.42 3.15 21.95
CA MET A 1 71.09 3.66 22.42
C MET A 1 70.23 4.15 21.30
N PHE A 2 70.77 4.69 20.20
CA PHE A 2 70.02 5.24 19.06
C PHE A 2 69.29 4.18 18.17
N HIS A 3 69.77 2.96 18.10
CA HIS A 3 69.18 1.92 17.25
C HIS A 3 67.75 1.53 17.65
N ASN A 4 67.44 1.69 18.90
CA ASN A 4 66.15 1.28 19.50
C ASN A 4 65.00 2.31 19.24
N GLU A 5 65.35 3.60 19.00
CA GLU A 5 64.39 4.67 18.70
C GLU A 5 63.97 4.65 17.22
N GLU A 6 64.91 4.33 16.33
CA GLU A 6 64.58 4.23 14.91
C GLU A 6 63.68 3.06 14.56
N GLU A 7 63.86 1.92 15.23
CA GLU A 7 62.99 0.77 15.10
C GLU A 7 61.57 1.03 15.71
N ARG A 8 61.49 1.73 16.84
CA ARG A 8 60.22 2.17 17.41
C ARG A 8 59.47 3.12 16.50
N THR A 9 60.16 4.09 15.92
CA THR A 9 59.58 5.05 14.98
C THR A 9 59.06 4.36 13.71
N LYS A 10 59.84 3.42 13.15
CA LYS A 10 59.42 2.60 12.00
C LYS A 10 58.19 1.75 12.33
N ALA A 11 58.13 1.18 13.51
CA ALA A 11 56.95 0.37 13.98
C ALA A 11 55.68 1.23 14.14
N ILE A 12 55.81 2.45 14.71
CA ILE A 12 54.71 3.40 14.86
C ILE A 12 54.20 3.87 13.48
N LEU A 13 55.07 4.23 12.55
CA LEU A 13 54.73 4.62 11.20
C LEU A 13 54.03 3.49 10.43
N LYS A 14 54.52 2.25 10.59
CA LYS A 14 53.89 1.07 9.99
C LYS A 14 52.47 0.82 10.55
N ARG A 15 52.26 0.96 11.86
CA ARG A 15 50.93 0.87 12.49
C ARG A 15 50.02 1.99 12.03
N ALA A 16 50.46 3.25 12.01
CA ALA A 16 49.71 4.39 11.56
C ALA A 16 49.26 4.24 10.09
N SER A 17 50.15 3.76 9.21
CA SER A 17 49.81 3.47 7.81
C SER A 17 48.82 2.34 7.65
N SER A 18 48.90 1.32 8.50
CA SER A 18 47.94 0.21 8.54
C SER A 18 46.54 0.64 8.99
N ASP A 19 46.48 1.43 10.05
CA ASP A 19 45.22 1.99 10.55
C ASP A 19 44.56 2.92 9.54
N GLY A 20 45.32 3.74 8.87
CA GLY A 20 44.84 4.59 7.76
C GLY A 20 44.22 3.75 6.62
N TYR A 21 44.95 2.69 6.21
CA TYR A 21 44.45 1.77 5.18
C TYR A 21 43.15 1.10 5.60
N ILE A 22 43.07 0.58 6.83
CA ILE A 22 41.86 -0.10 7.35
C ILE A 22 40.70 0.88 7.41
N ARG A 23 40.89 2.13 7.84
CA ARG A 23 39.86 3.17 7.86
C ARG A 23 39.35 3.46 6.46
N GLN A 24 40.24 3.63 5.49
CA GLN A 24 39.88 3.86 4.09
C GLN A 24 39.03 2.69 3.52
N LYS A 25 39.47 1.45 3.77
CA LYS A 25 38.74 0.26 3.31
C LYS A 25 37.37 0.07 4.00
N ARG A 26 37.23 0.49 5.24
CA ARG A 26 35.93 0.53 5.92
C ARG A 26 34.99 1.58 5.30
N GLN A 27 35.49 2.73 4.91
CA GLN A 27 34.71 3.74 4.21
C GLN A 27 34.25 3.25 2.83
N GLU A 28 35.15 2.63 2.06
CA GLU A 28 34.85 2.02 0.77
C GLU A 28 33.73 0.95 0.93
N LEU A 29 33.84 0.08 1.95
CA LEU A 29 32.85 -0.95 2.27
C LEU A 29 31.49 -0.35 2.64
N ARG A 30 31.46 0.75 3.42
CA ARG A 30 30.22 1.49 3.72
C ARG A 30 29.59 2.04 2.45
N ARG A 31 30.38 2.65 1.57
CA ARG A 31 29.88 3.20 0.29
C ARG A 31 29.23 2.13 -0.59
N ILE A 32 29.88 0.96 -0.71
CA ILE A 32 29.32 -0.16 -1.48
C ILE A 32 28.01 -0.66 -0.85
N ARG A 33 27.93 -0.77 0.48
CA ARG A 33 26.70 -1.17 1.18
C ARG A 33 25.57 -0.18 0.93
N TRP A 34 25.84 1.12 0.97
CA TRP A 34 24.86 2.17 0.65
C TRP A 34 24.38 2.09 -0.80
N ASN A 35 25.28 1.80 -1.75
CA ASN A 35 24.89 1.59 -3.14
C ASN A 35 23.96 0.37 -3.31
N ILE A 36 24.23 -0.72 -2.59
CA ILE A 36 23.36 -1.89 -2.58
C ILE A 36 21.99 -1.50 -2.00
N LEU A 37 21.94 -0.84 -0.84
CA LEU A 37 20.71 -0.40 -0.23
C LEU A 37 19.89 0.51 -1.15
N ALA A 38 20.54 1.45 -1.84
CA ALA A 38 19.90 2.32 -2.82
C ALA A 38 19.29 1.54 -3.99
N LYS A 39 19.89 0.44 -4.42
CA LYS A 39 19.32 -0.42 -5.48
C LYS A 39 18.07 -1.14 -5.03
N TYR A 40 17.98 -1.52 -3.75
CA TYR A 40 16.76 -2.12 -3.19
C TYR A 40 15.65 -1.09 -2.92
N SER A 41 15.96 0.21 -2.94
CA SER A 41 14.92 1.23 -2.71
C SER A 41 13.84 1.24 -3.79
N CYS A 42 14.13 0.75 -5.01
CA CYS A 42 13.13 0.64 -6.06
C CYS A 42 12.03 -0.39 -5.73
N THR A 43 12.32 -1.41 -4.92
CA THR A 43 11.31 -2.40 -4.49
C THR A 43 10.43 -1.84 -3.37
N PHE A 44 10.89 -0.83 -2.65
CA PHE A 44 10.11 -0.18 -1.60
C PHE A 44 8.81 0.44 -2.12
N GLY A 45 8.83 0.99 -3.34
CA GLY A 45 7.64 1.52 -3.99
C GLY A 45 6.58 0.44 -4.27
N ILE A 46 7.02 -0.73 -4.73
CA ILE A 46 6.14 -1.88 -4.98
C ILE A 46 5.55 -2.39 -3.66
N LEU A 47 6.36 -2.49 -2.62
CA LEU A 47 5.90 -2.89 -1.29
C LEU A 47 4.87 -1.91 -0.71
N LEU A 48 5.11 -0.59 -0.86
CA LEU A 48 4.17 0.43 -0.43
C LEU A 48 2.84 0.32 -1.19
N PHE A 49 2.89 0.10 -2.51
CA PHE A 49 1.70 -0.14 -3.33
C PHE A 49 0.94 -1.39 -2.88
N LEU A 50 1.64 -2.48 -2.56
CA LEU A 50 1.04 -3.70 -2.00
C LEU A 50 0.32 -3.42 -0.68
N LEU A 51 0.92 -2.64 0.22
CA LEU A 51 0.29 -2.24 1.48
C LEU A 51 -0.99 -1.43 1.24
N VAL A 52 -1.00 -0.53 0.25
CA VAL A 52 -2.21 0.22 -0.13
C VAL A 52 -3.30 -0.72 -0.65
N LEU A 53 -2.96 -1.70 -1.50
CA LEU A 53 -3.94 -2.69 -1.99
C LEU A 53 -4.53 -3.53 -0.84
N LEU A 54 -3.70 -3.99 0.09
CA LEU A 54 -4.13 -4.73 1.27
C LEU A 54 -5.05 -3.88 2.16
N PHE A 55 -4.72 -2.62 2.33
CA PHE A 55 -5.55 -1.67 3.07
C PHE A 55 -6.90 -1.46 2.37
N CYS A 56 -6.92 -1.24 1.05
CA CYS A 56 -8.16 -1.14 0.28
C CYS A 56 -9.02 -2.39 0.42
N LEU A 57 -8.42 -3.59 0.37
CA LEU A 57 -9.13 -4.85 0.56
C LEU A 57 -9.76 -4.96 1.97
N ALA A 58 -9.03 -4.52 3.00
CA ALA A 58 -9.51 -4.52 4.37
C ALA A 58 -10.65 -3.51 4.63
N LEU A 59 -10.70 -2.43 3.84
CA LEU A 59 -11.71 -1.39 3.95
C LEU A 59 -13.01 -1.69 3.20
N LEU A 60 -13.04 -2.70 2.31
CA LEU A 60 -14.25 -3.08 1.58
C LEU A 60 -15.31 -3.61 2.57
N PRO A 61 -16.48 -2.94 2.66
CA PRO A 61 -17.54 -3.39 3.55
C PRO A 61 -18.13 -4.70 3.04
N ARG A 62 -18.02 -5.76 3.86
CA ARG A 62 -18.50 -7.10 3.48
C ARG A 62 -20.02 -7.14 3.48
N PRO A 63 -20.67 -7.85 2.53
CA PRO A 63 -22.14 -7.98 2.46
C PRO A 63 -22.81 -8.51 3.73
N GLU A 64 -22.09 -9.32 4.51
CA GLU A 64 -22.53 -9.87 5.80
C GLU A 64 -22.72 -8.79 6.89
N LYS A 65 -22.07 -7.62 6.72
CA LYS A 65 -22.15 -6.49 7.66
C LYS A 65 -23.06 -5.37 7.17
N TRP A 66 -23.79 -5.58 6.07
CA TRP A 66 -24.73 -4.61 5.59
C TRP A 66 -25.95 -4.59 6.50
N LEU A 67 -26.42 -3.40 6.79
CA LEU A 67 -27.55 -3.17 7.68
C LEU A 67 -28.80 -2.90 6.85
N GLU A 68 -29.92 -3.35 7.37
CA GLU A 68 -31.24 -3.13 6.79
C GLU A 68 -32.04 -2.20 7.68
N VAL A 69 -32.75 -1.24 7.09
CA VAL A 69 -33.58 -0.27 7.81
C VAL A 69 -34.76 0.13 6.96
N GLU A 70 -35.90 0.31 7.62
CA GLU A 70 -37.08 0.93 7.00
C GLU A 70 -36.94 2.44 7.10
N ILE A 71 -37.16 3.13 5.99
CA ILE A 71 -37.04 4.57 5.88
C ILE A 71 -38.29 5.17 5.21
N ASN A 72 -38.61 6.40 5.56
CA ASN A 72 -39.54 7.22 4.80
C ASN A 72 -38.73 8.20 3.94
N TYR A 73 -38.89 8.07 2.61
CA TYR A 73 -38.20 8.91 1.65
C TYR A 73 -38.71 10.35 1.74
N GLN A 74 -37.77 11.32 1.66
CA GLN A 74 -38.07 12.73 1.56
C GLN A 74 -37.60 13.33 0.25
N GLN A 75 -36.31 13.22 -0.05
CA GLN A 75 -35.74 13.81 -1.27
C GLN A 75 -34.38 13.21 -1.63
N ILE A 76 -33.98 13.42 -2.89
CA ILE A 76 -32.61 13.19 -3.34
C ILE A 76 -31.91 14.56 -3.45
N VAL A 77 -30.79 14.70 -2.77
CA VAL A 77 -29.96 15.89 -2.77
C VAL A 77 -28.69 15.64 -3.57
N GLU A 78 -28.28 16.63 -4.36
CA GLU A 78 -27.00 16.61 -5.08
C GLU A 78 -25.94 17.29 -4.23
N GLU A 79 -24.87 16.57 -3.90
CA GLU A 79 -23.74 17.09 -3.14
C GLU A 79 -22.46 17.02 -3.98
N TYR A 80 -21.65 18.09 -3.94
CA TYR A 80 -20.31 18.09 -4.55
C TYR A 80 -19.26 17.77 -3.50
N VAL A 81 -18.47 16.72 -3.71
CA VAL A 81 -17.49 16.22 -2.74
C VAL A 81 -16.13 16.01 -3.37
N GLY A 82 -15.08 16.39 -2.66
CA GLY A 82 -13.68 16.14 -3.03
C GLY A 82 -13.02 17.23 -3.88
N ILE A 83 -11.75 16.99 -4.22
CA ILE A 83 -10.93 17.84 -5.10
C ILE A 83 -10.25 16.92 -6.13
N PRO A 84 -10.63 16.97 -7.42
CA PRO A 84 -11.70 17.79 -8.02
C PRO A 84 -13.09 17.40 -7.54
N ALA A 85 -14.00 18.39 -7.49
CA ALA A 85 -15.37 18.16 -7.02
C ALA A 85 -16.09 17.13 -7.92
N ARG A 86 -16.64 16.09 -7.29
CA ARG A 86 -17.47 15.08 -7.95
C ARG A 86 -18.90 15.20 -7.45
N LEU A 87 -19.86 15.15 -8.37
CA LEU A 87 -21.27 15.12 -8.03
C LEU A 87 -21.57 13.76 -7.36
N ARG A 88 -22.33 13.79 -6.29
CA ARG A 88 -22.77 12.64 -5.53
C ARG A 88 -24.24 12.81 -5.20
N TYR A 89 -25.03 11.76 -5.35
CA TYR A 89 -26.43 11.74 -5.02
C TYR A 89 -26.65 11.14 -3.63
N VAL A 90 -27.42 11.84 -2.83
CA VAL A 90 -27.69 11.49 -1.42
C VAL A 90 -29.20 11.39 -1.22
N LEU A 91 -29.67 10.23 -0.78
CA LEU A 91 -31.04 10.04 -0.33
C LEU A 91 -31.15 10.60 1.09
N GLN A 92 -32.08 11.53 1.29
CA GLN A 92 -32.41 12.09 2.58
C GLN A 92 -33.77 11.55 3.03
N THR A 93 -33.85 11.09 4.26
CA THR A 93 -35.04 10.57 4.91
C THR A 93 -35.74 11.64 5.73
N SER A 94 -37.00 11.42 6.06
CA SER A 94 -37.80 12.37 6.87
C SER A 94 -37.23 12.61 8.26
N ASP A 95 -36.48 11.65 8.83
CA ASP A 95 -35.78 11.77 10.11
C ASP A 95 -34.39 12.43 9.98
N GLY A 96 -34.04 12.91 8.78
CA GLY A 96 -32.80 13.63 8.50
C GLY A 96 -31.56 12.75 8.26
N GLN A 97 -31.72 11.44 8.19
CA GLN A 97 -30.59 10.57 7.84
C GLN A 97 -30.23 10.73 6.37
N LYS A 98 -28.93 10.52 6.06
CA LYS A 98 -28.36 10.65 4.72
C LYS A 98 -27.70 9.35 4.27
N PHE A 99 -28.07 8.87 3.08
CA PHE A 99 -27.54 7.68 2.45
C PHE A 99 -27.06 8.00 1.05
N VAL A 100 -25.87 7.55 0.69
CA VAL A 100 -25.23 7.85 -0.60
C VAL A 100 -25.56 6.75 -1.61
N PHE A 101 -26.01 7.12 -2.80
CA PHE A 101 -26.22 6.15 -3.87
C PHE A 101 -24.89 5.63 -4.43
N ASN A 102 -24.86 4.34 -4.73
CA ASN A 102 -23.77 3.73 -5.47
C ASN A 102 -24.04 3.88 -6.98
N GLU A 103 -23.54 4.97 -7.58
CA GLU A 103 -23.76 5.32 -8.99
C GLU A 103 -23.27 4.27 -9.99
N ARG A 104 -22.43 3.32 -9.51
CA ARG A 104 -21.95 2.20 -10.36
C ARG A 104 -23.02 1.14 -10.60
N ILE A 105 -24.08 1.14 -9.78
CA ILE A 105 -25.09 0.08 -9.77
C ILE A 105 -26.36 0.54 -10.43
N VAL A 106 -26.80 1.78 -10.22
CA VAL A 106 -28.10 2.27 -10.68
C VAL A 106 -28.02 3.68 -11.25
N SER A 107 -28.81 3.93 -12.32
CA SER A 107 -29.03 5.27 -12.85
C SER A 107 -29.95 6.05 -11.90
N ILE A 108 -29.43 7.16 -11.38
CA ILE A 108 -30.18 8.00 -10.43
C ILE A 108 -31.48 8.56 -11.01
N ASN A 109 -31.52 8.81 -12.34
CA ASN A 109 -32.71 9.30 -12.99
C ASN A 109 -33.83 8.28 -13.00
N GLU A 110 -33.51 6.99 -13.11
CA GLU A 110 -34.49 5.91 -13.03
C GLU A 110 -35.07 5.79 -11.63
N ILE A 111 -34.22 5.86 -10.59
CA ILE A 111 -34.65 5.83 -9.20
C ILE A 111 -35.52 7.04 -8.86
N ARG A 112 -35.10 8.26 -9.25
CA ARG A 112 -35.80 9.50 -8.91
C ARG A 112 -37.27 9.49 -9.43
N ASN A 113 -37.53 8.88 -10.58
CA ASN A 113 -38.85 8.78 -11.18
C ASN A 113 -39.75 7.73 -10.50
N GLN A 114 -39.18 6.82 -9.68
CA GLN A 114 -39.88 5.73 -9.05
C GLN A 114 -40.06 5.94 -7.54
N LEU A 115 -39.37 6.92 -6.95
CA LEU A 115 -39.52 7.26 -5.55
C LEU A 115 -40.72 8.16 -5.32
N THR A 116 -41.57 7.80 -4.38
CA THR A 116 -42.74 8.58 -3.97
C THR A 116 -42.49 9.10 -2.55
N ASP A 117 -42.77 10.40 -2.36
CA ASP A 117 -42.63 11.04 -1.05
C ASP A 117 -43.60 10.44 -0.02
N GLY A 118 -43.09 10.15 1.17
CA GLY A 118 -43.85 9.59 2.28
C GLY A 118 -44.09 8.08 2.19
N GLU A 119 -43.70 7.40 1.12
CA GLU A 119 -43.79 5.95 1.07
C GLU A 119 -42.65 5.29 1.90
N PRO A 120 -42.93 4.14 2.56
CA PRO A 120 -41.92 3.36 3.25
C PRO A 120 -41.10 2.54 2.27
N TYR A 121 -39.78 2.62 2.43
CA TYR A 121 -38.79 1.83 1.68
C TYR A 121 -37.92 1.03 2.62
N THR A 122 -37.64 -0.22 2.24
CA THR A 122 -36.60 -1.02 2.87
C THR A 122 -35.26 -0.71 2.21
N LEU A 123 -34.31 -0.19 2.97
CA LEU A 123 -33.00 0.21 2.53
C LEU A 123 -31.93 -0.68 3.15
N VAL A 124 -31.09 -1.27 2.30
CA VAL A 124 -29.88 -2.00 2.72
C VAL A 124 -28.68 -1.10 2.49
N TYR A 125 -27.86 -0.88 3.51
CA TYR A 125 -26.70 0.01 3.42
C TYR A 125 -25.45 -0.56 4.07
N ALA A 126 -24.28 -0.14 3.56
CA ALA A 126 -23.00 -0.40 4.13
C ALA A 126 -22.44 0.86 4.83
N ASN A 127 -21.92 0.71 6.04
CA ASN A 127 -21.15 1.76 6.68
C ASN A 127 -19.75 1.81 6.08
N THR A 128 -19.32 2.99 5.64
CA THR A 128 -17.93 3.21 5.23
C THR A 128 -17.06 3.55 6.43
N VAL A 129 -15.76 3.33 6.30
CA VAL A 129 -14.78 3.67 7.36
C VAL A 129 -14.75 5.15 7.71
N LEU A 130 -15.16 6.02 6.77
CA LEU A 130 -15.25 7.46 6.97
C LEU A 130 -16.60 7.92 7.54
N GLY A 131 -17.44 6.97 8.00
CA GLY A 131 -18.74 7.28 8.62
C GLY A 131 -19.87 7.55 7.63
N GLY A 132 -19.65 7.40 6.32
CA GLY A 132 -20.72 7.49 5.32
C GLY A 132 -21.51 6.18 5.24
N LYS A 133 -22.79 6.30 4.84
CA LYS A 133 -23.70 5.17 4.59
C LYS A 133 -23.92 5.04 3.08
N ILE A 134 -23.51 3.93 2.45
CA ILE A 134 -23.71 3.69 1.01
C ILE A 134 -24.86 2.74 0.82
N ILE A 135 -25.76 3.07 -0.10
CA ILE A 135 -26.93 2.25 -0.45
C ILE A 135 -26.46 1.05 -1.26
N GLU A 136 -26.79 -0.14 -0.78
CA GLU A 136 -26.49 -1.43 -1.43
C GLU A 136 -27.77 -2.18 -1.85
N GLY A 137 -28.92 -1.73 -1.40
CA GLY A 137 -30.24 -2.20 -1.81
C GLY A 137 -31.32 -1.19 -1.46
N LEU A 138 -32.32 -1.06 -2.32
CA LEU A 138 -33.47 -0.19 -2.09
C LEU A 138 -34.70 -0.81 -2.75
N GLN A 139 -35.74 -1.04 -1.96
CA GLN A 139 -37.01 -1.64 -2.42
C GLN A 139 -38.21 -1.10 -1.64
N ASN A 140 -39.36 -1.16 -2.26
CA ASN A 140 -40.62 -0.99 -1.57
C ASN A 140 -41.50 -2.25 -1.71
N SER A 141 -42.71 -2.25 -1.21
CA SER A 141 -43.65 -3.39 -1.28
C SER A 141 -43.98 -3.84 -2.72
N HIS A 142 -43.73 -3.01 -3.73
CA HIS A 142 -44.12 -3.24 -5.11
C HIS A 142 -42.96 -3.39 -6.07
N ASN A 143 -41.83 -2.71 -5.82
CA ASN A 143 -40.70 -2.62 -6.74
C ASN A 143 -39.34 -2.73 -6.04
N ILE A 144 -38.41 -3.39 -6.72
CA ILE A 144 -36.96 -3.38 -6.36
C ILE A 144 -36.29 -2.28 -7.19
N LEU A 145 -35.93 -1.19 -6.52
CA LEU A 145 -35.26 -0.03 -7.18
C LEU A 145 -33.76 -0.26 -7.36
N GLN A 146 -33.15 -0.88 -6.37
CA GLN A 146 -31.74 -1.32 -6.42
C GLN A 146 -31.65 -2.69 -5.80
N SER A 147 -31.25 -3.70 -6.59
CA SER A 147 -31.15 -5.09 -6.11
C SER A 147 -29.90 -5.28 -5.26
N ARG A 148 -30.08 -5.90 -4.09
CA ARG A 148 -29.00 -6.33 -3.21
C ARG A 148 -28.08 -7.34 -3.89
N GLU A 149 -28.64 -8.25 -4.70
CA GLU A 149 -27.87 -9.29 -5.40
C GLU A 149 -26.87 -8.67 -6.39
N VAL A 150 -27.26 -7.62 -7.11
CA VAL A 150 -26.38 -6.89 -8.03
C VAL A 150 -25.22 -6.25 -7.26
N SER A 151 -25.51 -5.65 -6.10
CA SER A 151 -24.48 -5.09 -5.21
C SER A 151 -23.51 -6.15 -4.69
N VAL A 152 -24.00 -7.33 -4.31
CA VAL A 152 -23.18 -8.46 -3.88
C VAL A 152 -22.26 -8.94 -5.00
N GLN A 153 -22.80 -9.12 -6.22
CA GLN A 153 -21.99 -9.53 -7.38
C GLN A 153 -20.90 -8.51 -7.72
N MET A 154 -21.20 -7.22 -7.62
CA MET A 154 -20.23 -6.17 -7.83
C MET A 154 -19.14 -6.17 -6.75
N TRP A 155 -19.52 -6.33 -5.49
CA TRP A 155 -18.59 -6.49 -4.39
C TRP A 155 -17.65 -7.68 -4.60
N GLU A 156 -18.19 -8.84 -4.98
CA GLU A 156 -17.38 -10.04 -5.28
C GLU A 156 -16.39 -9.80 -6.41
N LYS A 157 -16.83 -9.11 -7.46
CA LYS A 157 -15.96 -8.76 -8.60
C LYS A 157 -14.81 -7.86 -8.17
N ASP A 158 -15.11 -6.81 -7.40
CA ASP A 158 -14.10 -5.88 -6.89
C ASP A 158 -13.15 -6.58 -5.91
N HIS A 159 -13.67 -7.43 -5.03
CA HIS A 159 -12.88 -8.22 -4.09
C HIS A 159 -11.91 -9.18 -4.80
N ARG A 160 -12.39 -9.94 -5.79
CA ARG A 160 -11.54 -10.82 -6.62
C ARG A 160 -10.51 -10.02 -7.41
N GLY A 161 -10.90 -8.88 -7.98
CA GLY A 161 -9.98 -7.98 -8.69
C GLY A 161 -8.82 -7.53 -7.82
N LEU A 162 -9.11 -7.11 -6.57
CA LEU A 162 -8.08 -6.74 -5.60
C LEU A 162 -7.18 -7.92 -5.20
N GLN A 163 -7.74 -9.11 -4.99
CA GLN A 163 -6.95 -10.32 -4.70
C GLN A 163 -5.98 -10.64 -5.84
N VAL A 164 -6.43 -10.60 -7.08
CA VAL A 164 -5.57 -10.83 -8.25
C VAL A 164 -4.47 -9.76 -8.33
N ALA A 165 -4.80 -8.49 -8.12
CA ALA A 165 -3.81 -7.41 -8.10
C ALA A 165 -2.75 -7.59 -7.00
N ILE A 166 -3.15 -8.03 -5.81
CA ILE A 166 -2.24 -8.35 -4.70
C ILE A 166 -1.30 -9.49 -5.09
N CYS A 167 -1.83 -10.60 -5.61
CA CYS A 167 -1.02 -11.75 -6.06
C CYS A 167 -0.02 -11.34 -7.16
N ALA A 168 -0.46 -10.59 -8.17
CA ALA A 168 0.40 -10.09 -9.24
C ALA A 168 1.52 -9.17 -8.70
N THR A 169 1.19 -8.29 -7.75
CA THR A 169 2.17 -7.40 -7.12
C THR A 169 3.19 -8.18 -6.29
N CYS A 170 2.76 -9.20 -5.53
CA CYS A 170 3.68 -10.08 -4.79
C CYS A 170 4.66 -10.82 -5.73
N LEU A 171 4.16 -11.33 -6.86
CA LEU A 171 5.01 -11.97 -7.86
C LEU A 171 6.02 -10.99 -8.47
N LEU A 172 5.57 -9.78 -8.81
CA LEU A 172 6.42 -8.73 -9.34
C LEU A 172 7.54 -8.37 -8.36
N GLU A 173 7.22 -8.20 -7.07
CA GLU A 173 8.19 -7.93 -6.02
C GLU A 173 9.22 -9.05 -5.90
N ALA A 174 8.78 -10.32 -5.88
CA ALA A 174 9.67 -11.47 -5.80
C ALA A 174 10.65 -11.52 -7.00
N VAL A 175 10.15 -11.29 -8.21
CA VAL A 175 10.99 -11.23 -9.43
C VAL A 175 11.96 -10.05 -9.36
N ALA A 176 11.50 -8.87 -8.94
CA ALA A 176 12.35 -7.69 -8.81
C ALA A 176 13.49 -7.92 -7.80
N LEU A 177 13.22 -8.52 -6.65
CA LEU A 177 14.24 -8.84 -5.65
C LEU A 177 15.29 -9.82 -6.20
N ILE A 178 14.86 -10.88 -6.90
CA ILE A 178 15.78 -11.84 -7.53
C ILE A 178 16.66 -11.16 -8.57
N LEU A 179 16.10 -10.32 -9.43
CA LEU A 179 16.84 -9.62 -10.47
C LEU A 179 17.85 -8.63 -9.87
N ILE A 180 17.46 -7.87 -8.84
CA ILE A 180 18.37 -6.94 -8.15
C ILE A 180 19.52 -7.71 -7.53
N ASP A 181 19.26 -8.79 -6.80
CA ASP A 181 20.30 -9.56 -6.12
C ASP A 181 21.26 -10.24 -7.12
N ARG A 182 20.69 -10.98 -8.09
CA ARG A 182 21.46 -11.81 -9.04
C ARG A 182 22.22 -11.01 -10.10
N ILE A 183 21.61 -9.93 -10.60
CA ILE A 183 22.15 -9.17 -11.73
C ILE A 183 22.84 -7.91 -11.26
N TRP A 184 22.15 -7.08 -10.49
CA TRP A 184 22.61 -5.72 -10.17
C TRP A 184 23.61 -5.68 -9.01
N CYS A 185 23.41 -6.52 -7.99
CA CYS A 185 24.26 -6.53 -6.79
C CYS A 185 25.38 -7.55 -6.84
N ARG A 186 25.41 -8.47 -7.80
CA ARG A 186 26.42 -9.55 -7.91
C ARG A 186 27.87 -9.02 -7.84
N LYS A 187 28.18 -7.97 -8.60
CA LYS A 187 29.53 -7.36 -8.62
C LYS A 187 29.86 -6.70 -7.29
N ASP A 188 28.89 -6.09 -6.63
CA ASP A 188 29.08 -5.40 -5.36
C ASP A 188 29.28 -6.40 -4.20
N HIS A 189 28.56 -7.52 -4.20
CA HIS A 189 28.77 -8.62 -3.26
C HIS A 189 30.17 -9.24 -3.40
N ALA A 190 30.63 -9.45 -4.63
CA ALA A 190 31.99 -9.94 -4.90
C ALA A 190 33.07 -8.95 -4.39
N LYS A 191 32.88 -7.64 -4.60
CA LYS A 191 33.79 -6.60 -4.06
C LYS A 191 33.81 -6.60 -2.53
N ILE A 192 32.66 -6.72 -1.87
CA ILE A 192 32.57 -6.79 -0.40
C ILE A 192 33.35 -7.99 0.13
N SER A 193 33.18 -9.16 -0.48
CA SER A 193 33.89 -10.38 -0.09
C SER A 193 35.41 -10.19 -0.23
N CYS A 194 35.87 -9.69 -1.37
CA CYS A 194 37.29 -9.42 -1.62
C CYS A 194 37.91 -8.41 -0.61
N LEU A 195 37.17 -7.31 -0.31
CA LEU A 195 37.61 -6.31 0.67
C LEU A 195 37.72 -6.90 2.08
N LYS A 196 36.74 -7.69 2.51
CA LYS A 196 36.78 -8.35 3.82
C LYS A 196 37.97 -9.31 3.95
N THR A 197 38.23 -10.13 2.93
CA THR A 197 39.35 -11.06 2.91
C THR A 197 40.69 -10.31 3.00
N ARG A 198 40.87 -9.24 2.23
CA ARG A 198 42.11 -8.40 2.29
C ARG A 198 42.33 -7.74 3.65
N MET A 199 41.24 -7.25 4.26
CA MET A 199 41.31 -6.66 5.61
C MET A 199 41.70 -7.69 6.67
N ASN A 200 41.17 -8.92 6.58
CA ASN A 200 41.46 -10.00 7.53
C ASN A 200 42.91 -10.50 7.37
N GLN A 201 43.39 -10.68 6.13
CA GLN A 201 44.78 -11.07 5.84
C GLN A 201 45.79 -10.05 6.37
N ARG A 202 45.47 -8.76 6.32
CA ARG A 202 46.35 -7.73 6.83
C ARG A 202 46.38 -7.70 8.36
N LYS A 203 45.28 -7.91 9.01
CA LYS A 203 45.20 -8.03 10.47
C LYS A 203 45.99 -9.23 10.99
N SER A 204 45.95 -10.39 10.30
CA SER A 204 46.71 -11.58 10.69
C SER A 204 48.21 -11.49 10.47
N LYS A 205 48.67 -10.56 9.67
CA LYS A 205 50.12 -10.29 9.47
C LYS A 205 50.72 -9.28 10.48
N GLU A 206 49.87 -8.69 11.30
CA GLU A 206 50.24 -7.69 12.31
C GLU A 206 50.18 -8.26 13.75
N LEU A 207 49.62 -9.46 13.94
CA LEU A 207 49.70 -10.29 15.12
C LEU A 207 50.93 -11.22 15.07
#